data_b4a8ab858c7d5ee740012f424b2a2322
#
_entry.id   b4a8ab858c7d5ee740012f424b2a2322
#
_cell.length_a   1.000
_cell.length_b   1.000
_cell.length_c   1.000
_cell.angle_alpha   90.00
_cell.angle_beta   90.00
_cell.angle_gamma   90.00
#
_symmetry.space_group_name_H-M   'P 1'
#
loop_
_entity.id
_entity.type
_entity.pdbx_description
1 polymer ?
#
loop_
_entity_poly.entity_id
_entity_poly.type
_entity_poly.pdbx_seq_one_letter_code
_entity_poly.pdbx_strand_id
1 'polypeptide(L)'
;MVHLTTALDAASGVPLYEQLYRSLAAEMRTGAISAGTRMPGKRRLAAELSVSVNTVDAAYQMLAAEGYLEARERSGFYVQEYLALPERTESAAPPQPEAAPAPERPVRYDLSTRGVDPELFPFRTWARLQKELLYSSPELLTHGDAQGDLSLRQALAEYLEEYRGVRCGPHQLVVGAGLEYLLGLLAPLLPGPAAVENPGYPRARQVLENNGISCCCLPVDEDGLSIRALWESGAAVCYVTPSHQFPTGVTMPAGRRAELLHWAARRPGQRYIIEDDYDSEFRFDTRPLPSLQGMAGADGPVVYLSTCSRSLAPSIRIAYMVLPEQLLPAWHAKYALYSGTVSRFEQQTLARFITGGYFTRHLARERVAYKARRDALTKALREAFAPEELHLTGLHTGLHLLAELRDPPPDDALRAAAEAEGVRLSLLSDYDLTGGGAALGGTLVLGYGSLADESCASVGETLKRVCRAAWESSVRV
;
A
#
# COMPACT_ATOMS: atom_id res chain seq x y z
N MET A 1 -29.83 53.32 -10.69
CA MET A 1 -29.50 53.02 -12.11
C MET A 1 -28.23 52.20 -12.05
N VAL A 2 -28.26 50.98 -12.55
CA VAL A 2 -27.06 50.10 -12.54
C VAL A 2 -26.11 50.66 -13.58
N HIS A 3 -24.98 51.28 -13.16
CA HIS A 3 -23.89 51.66 -14.04
C HIS A 3 -22.99 50.41 -14.21
N LEU A 4 -23.07 49.79 -15.35
CA LEU A 4 -22.19 48.67 -15.70
C LEU A 4 -20.86 49.24 -16.22
N THR A 5 -19.77 48.85 -15.60
CA THR A 5 -18.39 49.24 -15.98
C THR A 5 -17.76 48.28 -16.99
N THR A 6 -18.55 47.39 -17.60
CA THR A 6 -18.08 46.30 -18.45
C THR A 6 -17.54 46.83 -19.79
N ALA A 7 -16.24 46.75 -20.01
CA ALA A 7 -15.63 46.94 -21.33
C ALA A 7 -15.59 45.60 -22.04
N LEU A 8 -16.28 45.48 -23.19
CA LEU A 8 -16.27 44.27 -24.03
C LEU A 8 -15.28 44.44 -25.17
N ASP A 9 -14.43 43.46 -25.39
CA ASP A 9 -13.40 43.50 -26.44
C ASP A 9 -13.74 42.45 -27.52
N ALA A 10 -14.15 42.95 -28.70
CA ALA A 10 -14.44 42.09 -29.83
C ALA A 10 -13.20 41.38 -30.44
N ALA A 11 -11.99 41.87 -30.11
CA ALA A 11 -10.74 41.31 -30.64
C ALA A 11 -10.14 40.21 -29.73
N SER A 12 -10.67 40.00 -28.53
CA SER A 12 -10.11 39.09 -27.51
C SER A 12 -10.22 37.61 -27.82
N GLY A 13 -10.93 37.21 -28.90
CA GLY A 13 -11.20 35.81 -29.23
C GLY A 13 -12.23 35.12 -28.31
N VAL A 14 -12.66 35.74 -27.21
CA VAL A 14 -13.74 35.27 -26.33
C VAL A 14 -15.08 35.83 -26.80
N PRO A 15 -16.13 35.00 -26.95
CA PRO A 15 -17.45 35.50 -27.38
C PRO A 15 -17.98 36.61 -26.47
N LEU A 16 -18.58 37.66 -27.06
CA LEU A 16 -19.05 38.82 -26.31
C LEU A 16 -20.09 38.48 -25.22
N TYR A 17 -20.93 37.46 -25.44
CA TYR A 17 -21.90 37.03 -24.44
C TYR A 17 -21.19 36.42 -23.21
N GLU A 18 -20.08 35.73 -23.41
CA GLU A 18 -19.31 35.11 -22.33
C GLU A 18 -18.54 36.21 -21.52
N GLN A 19 -17.98 37.17 -22.20
CA GLN A 19 -17.36 38.35 -21.54
C GLN A 19 -18.38 39.07 -20.68
N LEU A 20 -19.54 39.37 -21.21
CA LEU A 20 -20.65 40.03 -20.51
C LEU A 20 -21.11 39.19 -19.30
N TYR A 21 -21.30 37.87 -19.49
CA TYR A 21 -21.64 36.95 -18.40
C TYR A 21 -20.60 37.01 -17.27
N ARG A 22 -19.30 36.87 -17.59
CA ARG A 22 -18.22 36.89 -16.59
C ARG A 22 -18.15 38.20 -15.81
N SER A 23 -18.31 39.32 -16.50
CA SER A 23 -18.33 40.66 -15.87
C SER A 23 -19.51 40.82 -14.92
N LEU A 24 -20.74 40.52 -15.38
CA LEU A 24 -21.92 40.66 -14.55
C LEU A 24 -21.90 39.68 -13.36
N ALA A 25 -21.43 38.44 -13.56
CA ALA A 25 -21.28 37.47 -12.49
C ALA A 25 -20.25 37.96 -11.42
N ALA A 26 -19.17 38.60 -11.84
CA ALA A 26 -18.20 39.18 -10.93
C ALA A 26 -18.78 40.36 -10.14
N GLU A 27 -19.49 41.30 -10.80
CA GLU A 27 -20.13 42.43 -10.16
C GLU A 27 -21.23 41.99 -9.16
N MET A 28 -21.98 40.93 -9.47
CA MET A 28 -22.96 40.36 -8.54
C MET A 28 -22.26 39.71 -7.34
N ARG A 29 -21.19 38.92 -7.56
CA ARG A 29 -20.43 38.28 -6.48
C ARG A 29 -19.77 39.25 -5.53
N THR A 30 -19.26 40.37 -6.03
CA THR A 30 -18.66 41.42 -5.21
C THR A 30 -19.67 42.33 -4.53
N GLY A 31 -20.97 42.15 -4.84
CA GLY A 31 -22.01 43.01 -4.33
C GLY A 31 -22.11 44.41 -5.02
N ALA A 32 -21.29 44.66 -6.04
CA ALA A 32 -21.39 45.89 -6.86
C ALA A 32 -22.77 46.02 -7.50
N ILE A 33 -23.38 44.87 -7.86
CA ILE A 33 -24.81 44.80 -8.18
C ILE A 33 -25.47 44.03 -7.03
N SER A 34 -26.20 44.76 -6.19
CA SER A 34 -26.83 44.24 -4.99
C SER A 34 -27.97 43.23 -5.29
N ALA A 35 -28.17 42.26 -4.40
CA ALA A 35 -29.33 41.38 -4.44
C ALA A 35 -30.63 42.13 -4.50
N GLY A 36 -31.63 41.58 -5.19
CA GLY A 36 -32.93 42.25 -5.42
C GLY A 36 -32.90 43.33 -6.51
N THR A 37 -31.74 43.69 -7.02
CA THR A 37 -31.63 44.70 -8.09
C THR A 37 -32.27 44.19 -9.38
N ARG A 38 -33.15 45.01 -9.97
CA ARG A 38 -33.73 44.74 -11.29
C ARG A 38 -32.71 45.04 -12.37
N MET A 39 -32.38 44.06 -13.20
CA MET A 39 -31.46 44.20 -14.33
C MET A 39 -32.09 45.00 -15.47
N PRO A 40 -31.28 45.77 -16.25
CA PRO A 40 -31.76 46.47 -17.44
C PRO A 40 -32.41 45.49 -18.42
N GLY A 41 -33.46 45.91 -19.11
CA GLY A 41 -34.09 45.14 -20.17
C GLY A 41 -33.09 44.84 -21.29
N LYS A 42 -33.17 43.63 -21.88
CA LYS A 42 -32.21 43.11 -22.89
C LYS A 42 -31.94 44.09 -24.04
N ARG A 43 -33.00 44.76 -24.56
CA ARG A 43 -32.85 45.75 -25.65
C ARG A 43 -32.11 46.99 -25.18
N ARG A 44 -32.37 47.44 -23.98
CA ARG A 44 -31.73 48.62 -23.40
C ARG A 44 -30.24 48.34 -23.14
N LEU A 45 -29.91 47.22 -22.50
CA LEU A 45 -28.53 46.89 -22.19
C LEU A 45 -27.72 46.65 -23.49
N ALA A 46 -28.34 46.02 -24.49
CA ALA A 46 -27.71 45.82 -25.80
C ALA A 46 -27.34 47.16 -26.48
N ALA A 47 -28.22 48.15 -26.39
CA ALA A 47 -27.97 49.49 -26.94
C ALA A 47 -26.86 50.24 -26.10
N GLU A 48 -26.88 50.14 -24.75
CA GLU A 48 -25.88 50.75 -23.87
C GLU A 48 -24.47 50.19 -24.10
N LEU A 49 -24.35 48.85 -24.36
CA LEU A 49 -23.08 48.17 -24.60
C LEU A 49 -22.70 48.03 -26.08
N SER A 50 -23.51 48.54 -26.99
CA SER A 50 -23.31 48.41 -28.46
C SER A 50 -23.15 46.99 -28.95
N VAL A 51 -23.92 46.04 -28.38
CA VAL A 51 -23.94 44.62 -28.75
C VAL A 51 -25.29 44.18 -29.24
N SER A 52 -25.39 42.93 -29.80
CA SER A 52 -26.66 42.38 -30.20
C SER A 52 -27.57 42.00 -29.02
N VAL A 53 -28.89 42.07 -29.20
CA VAL A 53 -29.85 41.65 -28.16
C VAL A 53 -29.66 40.18 -27.83
N ASN A 54 -29.24 39.35 -28.79
CA ASN A 54 -28.96 37.91 -28.59
C ASN A 54 -27.74 37.71 -27.68
N THR A 55 -26.73 38.58 -27.75
CA THR A 55 -25.55 38.55 -26.84
C THR A 55 -25.97 38.75 -25.40
N VAL A 56 -26.82 39.74 -25.15
CA VAL A 56 -27.33 40.02 -23.79
C VAL A 56 -28.26 38.90 -23.33
N ASP A 57 -29.10 38.38 -24.25
CA ASP A 57 -30.01 37.29 -23.90
C ASP A 57 -29.23 36.02 -23.46
N ALA A 58 -28.23 35.65 -24.24
CA ALA A 58 -27.37 34.51 -23.91
C ALA A 58 -26.69 34.68 -22.55
N ALA A 59 -26.11 35.87 -22.25
CA ALA A 59 -25.51 36.13 -20.96
C ALA A 59 -26.52 36.05 -19.81
N TYR A 60 -27.72 36.62 -19.99
CA TYR A 60 -28.76 36.58 -18.97
C TYR A 60 -29.31 35.16 -18.74
N GLN A 61 -29.43 34.34 -19.78
CA GLN A 61 -29.82 32.93 -19.64
C GLN A 61 -28.78 32.13 -18.87
N MET A 62 -27.48 32.35 -19.13
CA MET A 62 -26.41 31.72 -18.36
C MET A 62 -26.47 32.13 -16.89
N LEU A 63 -26.58 33.44 -16.61
CA LEU A 63 -26.72 33.95 -15.23
C LEU A 63 -27.95 33.40 -14.53
N ALA A 64 -29.07 33.21 -15.23
CA ALA A 64 -30.28 32.63 -14.67
C ALA A 64 -30.14 31.12 -14.44
N ALA A 65 -29.49 30.40 -15.37
CA ALA A 65 -29.23 28.98 -15.23
C ALA A 65 -28.30 28.68 -14.05
N GLU A 66 -27.37 29.57 -13.73
CA GLU A 66 -26.45 29.45 -12.57
C GLU A 66 -27.01 30.09 -11.27
N GLY A 67 -28.24 30.63 -11.30
CA GLY A 67 -28.91 31.17 -10.13
C GLY A 67 -28.48 32.57 -9.71
N TYR A 68 -27.68 33.28 -10.53
CA TYR A 68 -27.40 34.70 -10.27
C TYR A 68 -28.58 35.62 -10.55
N LEU A 69 -29.43 35.26 -11.51
CA LEU A 69 -30.64 35.96 -11.88
C LEU A 69 -31.89 35.12 -11.77
N GLU A 70 -32.96 35.72 -11.29
CA GLU A 70 -34.32 35.17 -11.33
C GLU A 70 -35.10 35.86 -12.44
N ALA A 71 -35.66 35.08 -13.36
CA ALA A 71 -36.59 35.60 -14.36
C ALA A 71 -37.98 35.70 -13.75
N ARG A 72 -38.52 36.91 -13.57
CA ARG A 72 -39.90 37.15 -13.11
C ARG A 72 -40.80 37.46 -14.30
N GLU A 73 -41.85 36.69 -14.42
CA GLU A 73 -42.78 36.82 -15.55
C GLU A 73 -43.30 38.24 -15.68
N ARG A 74 -43.25 38.81 -16.89
CA ARG A 74 -43.64 40.20 -17.24
C ARG A 74 -42.89 41.30 -16.51
N SER A 75 -41.92 40.96 -15.63
CA SER A 75 -41.19 41.93 -14.80
C SER A 75 -39.68 42.04 -15.15
N GLY A 76 -39.09 41.02 -15.74
CA GLY A 76 -37.70 41.01 -16.15
C GLY A 76 -36.80 40.14 -15.26
N PHE A 77 -35.50 40.43 -15.23
CA PHE A 77 -34.51 39.69 -14.48
C PHE A 77 -34.14 40.45 -13.20
N TYR A 78 -34.00 39.72 -12.10
CA TYR A 78 -33.61 40.26 -10.79
C TYR A 78 -32.42 39.48 -10.25
N VAL A 79 -31.48 40.20 -9.64
CA VAL A 79 -30.33 39.58 -8.96
C VAL A 79 -30.82 38.80 -7.75
N GLN A 80 -30.46 37.51 -7.68
CA GLN A 80 -30.80 36.66 -6.54
C GLN A 80 -29.98 37.01 -5.30
N GLU A 81 -30.57 36.74 -4.14
CA GLU A 81 -29.84 36.77 -2.88
C GLU A 81 -29.07 35.47 -2.77
N TYR A 82 -27.75 35.56 -2.82
CA TYR A 82 -26.87 34.45 -2.51
C TYR A 82 -25.93 34.85 -1.37
N LEU A 83 -25.60 33.92 -0.53
CA LEU A 83 -24.57 34.16 0.49
C LEU A 83 -23.27 34.43 -0.23
N ALA A 84 -22.79 35.63 -0.19
CA ALA A 84 -21.44 35.98 -0.65
C ALA A 84 -20.50 35.00 0.07
N LEU A 85 -19.76 34.20 -0.70
CA LEU A 85 -18.64 33.46 -0.11
C LEU A 85 -17.77 34.53 0.58
N PRO A 86 -17.36 34.30 1.86
CA PRO A 86 -16.47 35.24 2.51
C PRO A 86 -15.32 35.49 1.55
N GLU A 87 -15.04 36.81 1.31
CA GLU A 87 -13.90 37.17 0.51
C GLU A 87 -12.74 36.31 0.99
N ARG A 88 -12.15 35.56 0.07
CA ARG A 88 -10.85 34.99 0.35
C ARG A 88 -9.98 36.19 0.68
N THR A 89 -9.87 36.53 1.96
CA THR A 89 -8.75 37.34 2.41
C THR A 89 -7.56 36.73 1.68
N GLU A 90 -6.87 37.54 0.90
CA GLU A 90 -5.60 37.13 0.29
C GLU A 90 -4.73 36.61 1.42
N SER A 91 -5.03 35.35 1.77
CA SER A 91 -4.39 34.62 2.83
C SER A 91 -3.00 34.37 2.34
N ALA A 92 -2.07 34.85 3.10
CA ALA A 92 -0.69 34.44 3.17
C ALA A 92 -0.14 33.87 1.85
N ALA A 93 0.94 34.42 1.36
CA ALA A 93 1.70 33.88 0.24
C ALA A 93 1.59 32.36 0.19
N PRO A 94 1.33 31.77 -0.99
CA PRO A 94 1.26 30.30 -1.08
C PRO A 94 2.41 29.74 -0.26
N PRO A 95 2.17 28.71 0.58
CA PRO A 95 3.24 28.11 1.37
C PRO A 95 4.42 27.95 0.42
N GLN A 96 5.56 28.52 0.79
CA GLN A 96 6.78 28.34 0.01
C GLN A 96 6.89 26.84 -0.23
N PRO A 97 7.08 26.39 -1.48
CA PRO A 97 7.27 24.97 -1.73
C PRO A 97 8.36 24.51 -0.74
N GLU A 98 8.03 23.52 0.09
CA GLU A 98 9.04 22.89 0.92
C GLU A 98 10.25 22.66 0.02
N ALA A 99 11.43 23.06 0.51
CA ALA A 99 12.67 22.92 -0.24
C ALA A 99 12.68 21.52 -0.85
N ALA A 100 12.85 21.44 -2.17
CA ALA A 100 12.91 20.15 -2.85
C ALA A 100 13.83 19.24 -2.04
N PRO A 101 13.43 18.00 -1.72
CA PRO A 101 14.27 17.10 -0.95
C PRO A 101 15.65 17.07 -1.62
N ALA A 102 16.69 17.17 -0.79
CA ALA A 102 18.07 17.11 -1.29
C ALA A 102 18.21 15.91 -2.24
N PRO A 103 18.91 16.03 -3.36
CA PRO A 103 19.05 14.93 -4.31
C PRO A 103 19.55 13.69 -3.55
N GLU A 104 18.76 12.60 -3.60
CA GLU A 104 19.15 11.34 -2.99
C GLU A 104 20.52 10.93 -3.57
N ARG A 105 21.45 10.57 -2.68
CA ARG A 105 22.73 10.03 -3.13
C ARG A 105 22.48 8.75 -3.92
N PRO A 106 23.22 8.50 -5.00
CA PRO A 106 23.03 7.29 -5.79
C PRO A 106 23.28 6.05 -4.91
N VAL A 107 22.25 5.20 -4.83
CA VAL A 107 22.34 3.94 -4.10
C VAL A 107 23.12 2.94 -4.96
N ARG A 108 24.25 2.49 -4.45
CA ARG A 108 25.09 1.47 -5.09
C ARG A 108 24.60 0.06 -4.80
N TYR A 109 24.21 -0.20 -3.55
CA TYR A 109 23.67 -1.49 -3.11
C TYR A 109 22.37 -1.27 -2.35
N ASP A 110 21.27 -1.77 -2.88
CA ASP A 110 19.98 -1.77 -2.18
C ASP A 110 19.78 -3.12 -1.48
N LEU A 111 20.08 -3.15 -0.19
CA LEU A 111 19.88 -4.29 0.70
C LEU A 111 18.58 -4.16 1.52
N SER A 112 17.64 -3.30 1.09
CA SER A 112 16.35 -3.21 1.74
C SER A 112 15.52 -4.47 1.51
N THR A 113 14.65 -4.77 2.46
CA THR A 113 13.75 -5.95 2.36
C THR A 113 12.60 -5.76 1.37
N ARG A 114 12.50 -4.61 0.68
CA ARG A 114 11.35 -4.27 -0.18
C ARG A 114 11.56 -4.59 -1.65
N GLY A 115 12.80 -4.74 -2.07
CA GLY A 115 13.17 -4.91 -3.47
C GLY A 115 12.81 -6.29 -4.04
N VAL A 116 12.56 -6.29 -5.35
CA VAL A 116 12.48 -7.48 -6.21
C VAL A 116 13.33 -7.21 -7.44
N ASP A 117 13.73 -8.26 -8.13
CA ASP A 117 14.49 -8.11 -9.38
C ASP A 117 13.54 -7.82 -10.55
N PRO A 118 13.62 -6.64 -11.17
CA PRO A 118 12.78 -6.33 -12.32
C PRO A 118 13.10 -7.19 -13.55
N GLU A 119 14.30 -7.77 -13.67
CA GLU A 119 14.68 -8.61 -14.81
C GLU A 119 14.01 -9.99 -14.76
N LEU A 120 13.64 -10.44 -13.57
CA LEU A 120 12.91 -11.70 -13.41
C LEU A 120 11.43 -11.56 -13.80
N PHE A 121 10.88 -10.34 -13.84
CA PHE A 121 9.46 -10.15 -14.18
C PHE A 121 9.14 -10.67 -15.59
N PRO A 122 8.07 -11.42 -15.77
CA PRO A 122 7.75 -12.11 -17.02
C PRO A 122 7.10 -11.18 -18.07
N PHE A 123 7.75 -10.06 -18.43
CA PHE A 123 7.21 -8.99 -19.28
C PHE A 123 6.52 -9.50 -20.55
N ARG A 124 7.16 -10.40 -21.30
CA ARG A 124 6.62 -10.88 -22.58
C ARG A 124 5.31 -11.64 -22.40
N THR A 125 5.25 -12.51 -21.39
CA THR A 125 4.05 -13.31 -21.12
C THR A 125 2.93 -12.41 -20.59
N TRP A 126 3.26 -11.53 -19.64
CA TRP A 126 2.31 -10.60 -19.06
C TRP A 126 1.70 -9.68 -20.12
N ALA A 127 2.53 -9.01 -20.91
CA ALA A 127 2.08 -8.11 -21.98
C ALA A 127 1.22 -8.83 -23.03
N ARG A 128 1.56 -10.07 -23.39
CA ARG A 128 0.75 -10.87 -24.30
C ARG A 128 -0.64 -11.15 -23.74
N LEU A 129 -0.73 -11.59 -22.49
CA LEU A 129 -2.01 -11.88 -21.83
C LEU A 129 -2.86 -10.61 -21.68
N GLN A 130 -2.27 -9.48 -21.32
CA GLN A 130 -2.96 -8.20 -21.26
C GLN A 130 -3.48 -7.77 -22.63
N LYS A 131 -2.64 -7.87 -23.66
CA LYS A 131 -3.04 -7.54 -25.02
C LYS A 131 -4.24 -8.38 -25.50
N GLU A 132 -4.20 -9.69 -25.26
CA GLU A 132 -5.31 -10.59 -25.59
C GLU A 132 -6.61 -10.13 -24.90
N LEU A 133 -6.56 -9.81 -23.60
CA LEU A 133 -7.72 -9.34 -22.82
C LEU A 133 -8.29 -8.01 -23.34
N LEU A 134 -7.43 -7.06 -23.64
CA LEU A 134 -7.86 -5.74 -24.16
C LEU A 134 -8.66 -5.84 -25.47
N TYR A 135 -8.31 -6.79 -26.33
CA TYR A 135 -8.98 -6.98 -27.61
C TYR A 135 -10.22 -7.89 -27.57
N SER A 136 -10.30 -8.79 -26.57
CA SER A 136 -11.32 -9.83 -26.55
C SER A 136 -12.35 -9.73 -25.43
N SER A 137 -12.17 -8.81 -24.48
CA SER A 137 -12.95 -8.81 -23.23
C SER A 137 -13.50 -7.42 -22.87
N PRO A 138 -14.39 -6.83 -23.70
CA PRO A 138 -14.96 -5.50 -23.44
C PRO A 138 -15.79 -5.45 -22.15
N GLU A 139 -16.29 -6.58 -21.64
CA GLU A 139 -17.00 -6.70 -20.37
C GLU A 139 -16.15 -6.32 -19.16
N LEU A 140 -14.82 -6.30 -19.29
CA LEU A 140 -13.91 -5.87 -18.23
C LEU A 140 -13.95 -4.35 -17.98
N LEU A 141 -14.59 -3.58 -18.85
CA LEU A 141 -14.82 -2.14 -18.68
C LEU A 141 -15.93 -1.82 -17.66
N THR A 142 -16.71 -2.83 -17.25
CA THR A 142 -17.77 -2.67 -16.26
C THR A 142 -17.25 -2.85 -14.83
N HIS A 143 -18.04 -2.43 -13.83
CA HIS A 143 -17.72 -2.72 -12.43
C HIS A 143 -17.64 -4.23 -12.20
N GLY A 144 -16.64 -4.65 -11.41
CA GLY A 144 -16.48 -6.03 -10.96
C GLY A 144 -17.16 -6.30 -9.62
N ASP A 145 -17.01 -7.54 -9.14
CA ASP A 145 -17.45 -7.96 -7.81
C ASP A 145 -16.61 -7.25 -6.73
N ALA A 146 -17.25 -6.93 -5.59
CA ALA A 146 -16.60 -6.31 -4.43
C ALA A 146 -15.45 -7.17 -3.86
N GLN A 147 -15.55 -8.49 -3.97
CA GLN A 147 -14.50 -9.43 -3.58
C GLN A 147 -13.41 -9.64 -4.65
N GLY A 148 -13.57 -9.06 -5.82
CA GLY A 148 -12.73 -9.31 -6.99
C GLY A 148 -13.32 -10.35 -7.95
N ASP A 149 -12.79 -10.41 -9.17
CA ASP A 149 -13.30 -11.26 -10.24
C ASP A 149 -13.28 -12.74 -9.88
N LEU A 150 -14.39 -13.44 -10.12
CA LEU A 150 -14.55 -14.85 -9.75
C LEU A 150 -13.47 -15.75 -10.35
N SER A 151 -13.07 -15.50 -11.60
CA SER A 151 -12.02 -16.28 -12.27
C SER A 151 -10.67 -16.21 -11.54
N LEU A 152 -10.30 -15.02 -11.01
CA LEU A 152 -9.10 -14.89 -10.20
C LEU A 152 -9.25 -15.59 -8.86
N ARG A 153 -10.40 -15.44 -8.21
CA ARG A 153 -10.66 -16.09 -6.92
C ARG A 153 -10.64 -17.64 -7.04
N GLN A 154 -11.14 -18.19 -8.15
CA GLN A 154 -11.05 -19.61 -8.46
C GLN A 154 -9.59 -20.07 -8.66
N ALA A 155 -8.84 -19.35 -9.51
CA ALA A 155 -7.44 -19.66 -9.76
C ALA A 155 -6.58 -19.56 -8.49
N LEU A 156 -6.85 -18.59 -7.62
CA LEU A 156 -6.16 -18.45 -6.33
C LEU A 156 -6.53 -19.59 -5.36
N ALA A 157 -7.81 -19.99 -5.28
CA ALA A 157 -8.21 -21.09 -4.41
C ALA A 157 -7.50 -22.38 -4.76
N GLU A 158 -7.45 -22.73 -6.04
CA GLU A 158 -6.75 -23.92 -6.56
C GLU A 158 -5.23 -23.83 -6.28
N TYR A 159 -4.61 -22.70 -6.58
CA TYR A 159 -3.18 -22.47 -6.32
C TYR A 159 -2.84 -22.60 -4.82
N LEU A 160 -3.64 -22.02 -3.95
CA LEU A 160 -3.42 -22.01 -2.51
C LEU A 160 -3.60 -23.39 -1.90
N GLU A 161 -4.56 -24.18 -2.37
CA GLU A 161 -4.74 -25.57 -1.93
C GLU A 161 -3.51 -26.41 -2.30
N GLU A 162 -3.06 -26.32 -3.56
CA GLU A 162 -1.94 -27.11 -4.07
C GLU A 162 -0.60 -26.76 -3.39
N TYR A 163 -0.30 -25.47 -3.24
CA TYR A 163 1.04 -25.03 -2.83
C TYR A 163 1.16 -24.67 -1.35
N ARG A 164 0.06 -24.31 -0.69
CA ARG A 164 0.05 -23.87 0.72
C ARG A 164 -0.82 -24.74 1.63
N GLY A 165 -1.60 -25.63 1.06
CA GLY A 165 -2.57 -26.42 1.81
C GLY A 165 -3.71 -25.59 2.40
N VAL A 166 -3.90 -24.35 1.92
CA VAL A 166 -5.00 -23.47 2.33
C VAL A 166 -6.31 -24.06 1.83
N ARG A 167 -7.27 -24.24 2.73
CA ARG A 167 -8.58 -24.80 2.40
C ARG A 167 -9.62 -23.71 2.36
N CYS A 168 -10.01 -23.29 1.17
CA CYS A 168 -11.02 -22.26 0.99
C CYS A 168 -11.78 -22.41 -0.32
N GLY A 169 -13.04 -21.96 -0.32
CA GLY A 169 -13.80 -21.75 -1.55
C GLY A 169 -13.55 -20.34 -2.14
N PRO A 170 -13.83 -20.14 -3.44
CA PRO A 170 -13.70 -18.82 -4.07
C PRO A 170 -14.55 -17.71 -3.40
N HIS A 171 -15.63 -18.08 -2.72
CA HIS A 171 -16.51 -17.15 -1.99
C HIS A 171 -15.87 -16.59 -0.70
N GLN A 172 -14.82 -17.23 -0.17
CA GLN A 172 -14.06 -16.77 0.99
C GLN A 172 -12.92 -15.83 0.58
N LEU A 173 -12.57 -15.76 -0.70
CA LEU A 173 -11.46 -14.95 -1.20
C LEU A 173 -11.90 -13.50 -1.46
N VAL A 174 -11.05 -12.57 -1.03
CA VAL A 174 -11.18 -11.14 -1.32
C VAL A 174 -9.87 -10.65 -1.91
N VAL A 175 -9.94 -10.01 -3.07
CA VAL A 175 -8.81 -9.41 -3.78
C VAL A 175 -8.81 -7.91 -3.55
N GLY A 176 -7.65 -7.34 -3.23
CA GLY A 176 -7.52 -5.91 -2.95
C GLY A 176 -6.17 -5.31 -3.34
N ALA A 177 -6.10 -3.98 -3.36
CA ALA A 177 -4.94 -3.22 -3.80
C ALA A 177 -3.83 -3.14 -2.73
N GLY A 178 -3.35 -4.29 -2.29
CA GLY A 178 -2.26 -4.43 -1.31
C GLY A 178 -2.73 -4.78 0.08
N LEU A 179 -1.76 -5.20 0.90
CA LEU A 179 -1.99 -5.68 2.26
C LEU A 179 -2.67 -4.64 3.15
N GLU A 180 -2.19 -3.39 3.09
CA GLU A 180 -2.70 -2.31 3.93
C GLU A 180 -4.20 -2.05 3.67
N TYR A 181 -4.62 -2.11 2.42
CA TYR A 181 -6.02 -1.98 2.05
C TYR A 181 -6.87 -3.13 2.62
N LEU A 182 -6.43 -4.38 2.41
CA LEU A 182 -7.16 -5.56 2.90
C LEU A 182 -7.22 -5.59 4.43
N LEU A 183 -6.12 -5.27 5.10
CA LEU A 183 -6.07 -5.20 6.55
C LEU A 183 -6.98 -4.08 7.10
N GLY A 184 -7.07 -2.94 6.40
CA GLY A 184 -8.00 -1.87 6.72
C GLY A 184 -9.48 -2.27 6.60
N LEU A 185 -9.83 -3.10 5.60
CA LEU A 185 -11.17 -3.67 5.48
C LEU A 185 -11.45 -4.77 6.52
N LEU A 186 -10.43 -5.53 6.88
CA LEU A 186 -10.54 -6.62 7.84
C LEU A 186 -10.72 -6.11 9.28
N ALA A 187 -9.96 -5.08 9.67
CA ALA A 187 -9.93 -4.57 11.04
C ALA A 187 -11.32 -4.28 11.63
N PRO A 188 -12.26 -3.60 10.92
CA PRO A 188 -13.60 -3.36 11.45
C PRO A 188 -14.51 -4.59 11.58
N LEU A 189 -14.07 -5.76 11.15
CA LEU A 189 -14.78 -7.04 11.27
C LEU A 189 -14.27 -7.85 12.45
N LEU A 190 -13.14 -7.47 13.03
CA LEU A 190 -12.47 -8.21 14.08
C LEU A 190 -12.74 -7.60 15.46
N PRO A 191 -12.77 -8.44 16.50
CA PRO A 191 -12.75 -7.92 17.87
C PRO A 191 -11.35 -7.32 18.18
N GLY A 192 -11.30 -6.39 19.14
CA GLY A 192 -10.02 -5.91 19.68
C GLY A 192 -9.82 -6.40 21.11
N PRO A 193 -8.62 -6.23 21.67
CA PRO A 193 -7.37 -5.75 21.10
C PRO A 193 -6.61 -6.79 20.26
N ALA A 194 -5.60 -6.34 19.48
CA ALA A 194 -4.74 -7.20 18.70
C ALA A 194 -3.33 -7.33 19.31
N ALA A 195 -2.76 -8.54 19.27
CA ALA A 195 -1.36 -8.81 19.51
C ALA A 195 -0.60 -8.79 18.17
N VAL A 196 0.57 -8.15 18.16
CA VAL A 196 1.51 -8.13 17.03
C VAL A 196 2.88 -8.58 17.49
N GLU A 197 3.65 -9.18 16.60
CA GLU A 197 5.04 -9.60 16.84
C GLU A 197 5.95 -8.40 17.12
N ASN A 198 6.93 -8.55 18.05
CA ASN A 198 7.97 -7.57 18.30
C ASN A 198 9.34 -8.27 18.50
N PRO A 199 10.35 -8.00 17.66
CA PRO A 199 10.30 -7.13 16.49
C PRO A 199 9.31 -7.63 15.45
N GLY A 200 8.70 -6.72 14.68
CA GLY A 200 7.61 -7.06 13.78
C GLY A 200 7.37 -6.05 12.65
N TYR A 201 6.31 -6.25 11.89
CA TYR A 201 5.98 -5.41 10.74
C TYR A 201 5.22 -4.14 11.17
N PRO A 202 5.88 -2.95 11.12
CA PRO A 202 5.29 -1.72 11.69
C PRO A 202 3.98 -1.29 11.02
N ARG A 203 3.84 -1.56 9.71
CA ARG A 203 2.65 -1.13 8.97
C ARG A 203 1.39 -1.89 9.37
N ALA A 204 1.52 -3.18 9.72
CA ALA A 204 0.37 -3.95 10.20
C ALA A 204 -0.21 -3.33 11.47
N ARG A 205 0.67 -3.02 12.45
CA ARG A 205 0.28 -2.31 13.68
C ARG A 205 -0.39 -0.98 13.35
N GLN A 206 0.26 -0.14 12.52
CA GLN A 206 -0.24 1.17 12.15
C GLN A 206 -1.63 1.11 11.51
N VAL A 207 -1.86 0.15 10.59
CA VAL A 207 -3.17 -0.02 9.94
C VAL A 207 -4.24 -0.47 10.92
N LEU A 208 -3.93 -1.40 11.82
CA LEU A 208 -4.87 -1.84 12.87
C LEU A 208 -5.24 -0.69 13.80
N GLU A 209 -4.25 0.07 14.30
CA GLU A 209 -4.47 1.23 15.17
C GLU A 209 -5.26 2.35 14.47
N ASN A 210 -4.97 2.66 13.21
CA ASN A 210 -5.71 3.64 12.42
C ASN A 210 -7.18 3.25 12.20
N ASN A 211 -7.50 1.96 12.29
CA ASN A 211 -8.87 1.44 12.22
C ASN A 211 -9.48 1.14 13.59
N GLY A 212 -8.93 1.68 14.66
CA GLY A 212 -9.50 1.64 15.99
C GLY A 212 -9.21 0.36 16.79
N ILE A 213 -8.32 -0.52 16.32
CA ILE A 213 -7.87 -1.70 17.07
C ILE A 213 -6.59 -1.37 17.83
N SER A 214 -6.65 -1.32 19.16
CA SER A 214 -5.43 -1.17 19.98
C SER A 214 -4.53 -2.39 19.84
N CYS A 215 -3.22 -2.15 19.73
CA CYS A 215 -2.24 -3.21 19.55
C CYS A 215 -1.33 -3.36 20.78
N CYS A 216 -1.06 -4.60 21.18
CA CYS A 216 0.00 -4.95 22.11
C CYS A 216 1.13 -5.67 21.36
N CYS A 217 2.37 -5.25 21.64
CA CYS A 217 3.57 -5.81 21.03
C CYS A 217 4.07 -6.97 21.90
N LEU A 218 4.16 -8.17 21.32
CA LEU A 218 4.57 -9.37 22.05
C LEU A 218 5.92 -9.88 21.57
N PRO A 219 6.77 -10.39 22.47
CA PRO A 219 8.11 -10.84 22.12
C PRO A 219 8.09 -12.04 21.18
N VAL A 220 9.06 -12.05 20.26
CA VAL A 220 9.39 -13.17 19.39
C VAL A 220 10.62 -13.87 19.96
N ASP A 221 10.55 -15.20 20.08
CA ASP A 221 11.64 -16.08 20.46
C ASP A 221 12.13 -16.92 19.25
N GLU A 222 12.96 -17.92 19.49
CA GLU A 222 13.51 -18.81 18.47
C GLU A 222 12.47 -19.61 17.69
N ASP A 223 11.25 -19.75 18.23
CA ASP A 223 10.11 -20.44 17.63
C ASP A 223 9.02 -19.47 17.10
N GLY A 224 9.23 -18.16 17.17
CA GLY A 224 8.28 -17.14 16.77
C GLY A 224 7.55 -16.47 17.94
N LEU A 225 6.31 -16.00 17.74
CA LEU A 225 5.54 -15.31 18.77
C LEU A 225 5.42 -16.13 20.07
N SER A 226 5.71 -15.50 21.23
CA SER A 226 5.55 -16.12 22.55
C SER A 226 4.07 -16.39 22.88
N ILE A 227 3.70 -17.67 22.94
CA ILE A 227 2.32 -18.07 23.27
C ILE A 227 1.98 -17.73 24.73
N ARG A 228 2.94 -17.80 25.64
CA ARG A 228 2.73 -17.38 27.02
C ARG A 228 2.33 -15.91 27.10
N ALA A 229 3.10 -15.04 26.44
CA ALA A 229 2.80 -13.61 26.40
C ALA A 229 1.44 -13.34 25.74
N LEU A 230 1.08 -14.11 24.71
CA LEU A 230 -0.22 -14.01 24.06
C LEU A 230 -1.39 -14.35 24.99
N TRP A 231 -1.26 -15.39 25.83
CA TRP A 231 -2.29 -15.73 26.83
C TRP A 231 -2.45 -14.64 27.89
N GLU A 232 -1.37 -14.01 28.29
CA GLU A 232 -1.33 -12.96 29.33
C GLU A 232 -1.80 -11.60 28.79
N SER A 233 -1.71 -11.36 27.47
CA SER A 233 -2.00 -10.05 26.85
C SER A 233 -3.47 -9.64 26.83
N GLY A 234 -4.39 -10.58 26.97
CA GLY A 234 -5.83 -10.32 26.80
C GLY A 234 -6.25 -10.06 25.34
N ALA A 235 -5.38 -10.25 24.37
CA ALA A 235 -5.68 -10.04 22.95
C ALA A 235 -6.80 -10.98 22.44
N ALA A 236 -7.61 -10.45 21.53
CA ALA A 236 -8.61 -11.21 20.82
C ALA A 236 -8.20 -11.51 19.38
N VAL A 237 -7.24 -10.78 18.85
CA VAL A 237 -6.64 -10.99 17.53
C VAL A 237 -5.13 -11.18 17.67
N CYS A 238 -4.54 -12.04 16.85
CA CYS A 238 -3.09 -12.24 16.79
C CYS A 238 -2.62 -12.13 15.34
N TYR A 239 -1.79 -11.13 15.04
CA TYR A 239 -1.16 -10.97 13.71
C TYR A 239 0.24 -11.60 13.76
N VAL A 240 0.50 -12.55 12.86
CA VAL A 240 1.76 -13.31 12.79
C VAL A 240 2.20 -13.54 11.35
N THR A 241 3.52 -13.71 11.18
CA THR A 241 4.18 -14.08 9.92
C THR A 241 4.86 -15.46 10.05
N PRO A 242 4.09 -16.57 10.18
CA PRO A 242 4.60 -17.84 10.70
C PRO A 242 5.47 -18.62 9.73
N SER A 243 5.39 -18.32 8.43
CA SER A 243 6.18 -19.01 7.40
C SER A 243 7.61 -18.45 7.32
N HIS A 244 7.76 -17.18 7.64
CA HIS A 244 9.01 -16.43 7.66
C HIS A 244 8.79 -15.16 8.50
N GLN A 245 9.04 -15.26 9.80
CA GLN A 245 8.80 -14.16 10.72
C GLN A 245 9.55 -12.90 10.28
N PHE A 246 8.81 -11.82 10.12
CA PHE A 246 9.42 -10.54 9.74
C PHE A 246 9.72 -9.69 10.99
N PRO A 247 10.96 -9.24 11.20
CA PRO A 247 12.10 -9.40 10.29
C PRO A 247 13.10 -10.50 10.69
N THR A 248 12.85 -11.31 11.72
CA THR A 248 13.86 -12.24 12.30
C THR A 248 14.18 -13.43 11.40
N GLY A 249 13.36 -13.74 10.41
CA GLY A 249 13.55 -14.88 9.51
C GLY A 249 13.21 -16.23 10.16
N VAL A 250 12.66 -16.25 11.37
CA VAL A 250 12.25 -17.46 12.08
C VAL A 250 11.07 -18.11 11.37
N THR A 251 11.12 -19.42 11.17
CA THR A 251 9.97 -20.21 10.71
C THR A 251 9.29 -20.86 11.91
N MET A 252 8.04 -20.48 12.20
CA MET A 252 7.27 -21.04 13.30
C MET A 252 7.07 -22.53 13.15
N PRO A 253 7.57 -23.37 14.08
CA PRO A 253 7.47 -24.83 13.99
C PRO A 253 6.04 -25.33 14.20
N ALA A 254 5.75 -26.55 13.78
CA ALA A 254 4.42 -27.14 13.83
C ALA A 254 3.81 -27.15 15.25
N GLY A 255 4.64 -27.37 16.27
CA GLY A 255 4.21 -27.34 17.67
C GLY A 255 3.68 -25.97 18.08
N ARG A 256 4.43 -24.90 17.77
CA ARG A 256 4.05 -23.50 18.07
C ARG A 256 2.79 -23.09 17.28
N ARG A 257 2.65 -23.55 16.02
CA ARG A 257 1.43 -23.36 15.23
C ARG A 257 0.21 -24.01 15.88
N ALA A 258 0.34 -25.24 16.39
CA ALA A 258 -0.71 -25.94 17.10
C ALA A 258 -1.13 -25.23 18.40
N GLU A 259 -0.16 -24.71 19.17
CA GLU A 259 -0.43 -23.92 20.39
C GLU A 259 -1.20 -22.62 20.06
N LEU A 260 -0.82 -21.94 18.99
CA LEU A 260 -1.49 -20.72 18.52
C LEU A 260 -2.94 -21.00 18.08
N LEU A 261 -3.15 -22.08 17.32
CA LEU A 261 -4.50 -22.53 16.92
C LEU A 261 -5.33 -22.92 18.15
N HIS A 262 -4.72 -23.60 19.14
CA HIS A 262 -5.38 -23.92 20.40
C HIS A 262 -5.81 -22.68 21.16
N TRP A 263 -4.95 -21.62 21.21
CA TRP A 263 -5.30 -20.35 21.82
C TRP A 263 -6.57 -19.73 21.20
N ALA A 264 -6.67 -19.74 19.88
CA ALA A 264 -7.84 -19.20 19.17
C ALA A 264 -9.10 -20.07 19.38
N ALA A 265 -8.94 -21.40 19.32
CA ALA A 265 -10.02 -22.36 19.49
C ALA A 265 -10.70 -22.33 20.87
N ARG A 266 -10.03 -21.81 21.91
CA ARG A 266 -10.60 -21.67 23.26
C ARG A 266 -11.73 -20.66 23.38
N ARG A 267 -11.87 -19.73 22.41
CA ARG A 267 -12.94 -18.76 22.34
C ARG A 267 -13.42 -18.61 20.89
N PRO A 268 -14.18 -19.57 20.37
CA PRO A 268 -14.66 -19.55 18.98
C PRO A 268 -15.47 -18.28 18.71
N GLY A 269 -15.22 -17.65 17.55
CA GLY A 269 -15.90 -16.40 17.16
C GLY A 269 -15.48 -15.15 17.93
N GLN A 270 -14.62 -15.29 18.97
CA GLN A 270 -14.11 -14.18 19.77
C GLN A 270 -12.60 -14.02 19.65
N ARG A 271 -11.89 -14.98 19.05
CA ARG A 271 -10.45 -14.93 18.79
C ARG A 271 -10.17 -15.28 17.35
N TYR A 272 -9.29 -14.50 16.74
CA TYR A 272 -8.85 -14.70 15.36
C TYR A 272 -7.34 -14.62 15.23
N ILE A 273 -6.79 -15.34 14.28
CA ILE A 273 -5.39 -15.24 13.86
C ILE A 273 -5.37 -14.61 12.47
N ILE A 274 -4.54 -13.61 12.27
CA ILE A 274 -4.21 -13.07 10.96
C ILE A 274 -2.85 -13.66 10.59
N GLU A 275 -2.84 -14.57 9.63
CA GLU A 275 -1.64 -15.17 9.06
C GLU A 275 -1.22 -14.36 7.84
N ASP A 276 -0.15 -13.59 7.95
CA ASP A 276 0.46 -12.87 6.82
C ASP A 276 1.56 -13.74 6.19
N ASP A 277 1.28 -14.24 5.00
CA ASP A 277 2.13 -15.16 4.24
C ASP A 277 2.70 -14.46 3.00
N TYR A 278 3.67 -13.56 3.24
CA TYR A 278 4.13 -12.58 2.26
C TYR A 278 5.22 -13.07 1.30
N ASP A 279 5.98 -14.13 1.63
CA ASP A 279 7.11 -14.62 0.82
C ASP A 279 7.38 -16.13 0.94
N SER A 280 6.39 -16.91 1.37
CA SER A 280 6.50 -18.36 1.59
C SER A 280 6.81 -19.19 0.33
N GLU A 281 6.65 -18.61 -0.85
CA GLU A 281 7.09 -19.17 -2.11
C GLU A 281 8.60 -19.39 -2.17
N PHE A 282 9.37 -18.58 -1.44
CA PHE A 282 10.85 -18.60 -1.46
C PHE A 282 11.41 -19.45 -0.32
N ARG A 283 11.32 -20.78 -0.50
CA ARG A 283 11.97 -21.79 0.35
C ARG A 283 13.02 -22.51 -0.46
N PHE A 284 14.22 -22.60 0.10
CA PHE A 284 15.37 -23.10 -0.65
C PHE A 284 15.81 -24.49 -0.21
N ASP A 285 15.83 -24.77 1.09
CA ASP A 285 16.48 -25.96 1.64
C ASP A 285 15.54 -26.79 2.51
N THR A 286 14.28 -26.37 2.71
CA THR A 286 13.30 -27.05 3.57
C THR A 286 11.99 -27.33 2.84
N ARG A 287 11.24 -28.33 3.28
CA ARG A 287 9.87 -28.56 2.80
C ARG A 287 8.93 -27.52 3.40
N PRO A 288 7.95 -27.01 2.64
CA PRO A 288 6.92 -26.13 3.18
C PRO A 288 6.15 -26.79 4.32
N LEU A 289 5.98 -26.09 5.43
CA LEU A 289 4.95 -26.44 6.40
C LEU A 289 3.59 -25.95 5.88
N PRO A 290 2.49 -26.67 6.13
CA PRO A 290 1.15 -26.16 5.84
C PRO A 290 0.92 -24.82 6.53
N SER A 291 0.13 -23.94 5.90
CA SER A 291 -0.29 -22.67 6.53
C SER A 291 -1.09 -22.92 7.82
N LEU A 292 -1.17 -21.94 8.70
CA LEU A 292 -2.07 -22.00 9.88
C LEU A 292 -3.52 -22.22 9.44
N GLN A 293 -3.94 -21.53 8.37
CA GLN A 293 -5.27 -21.68 7.79
C GLN A 293 -5.50 -23.12 7.29
N GLY A 294 -4.53 -23.71 6.60
CA GLY A 294 -4.62 -25.11 6.15
C GLY A 294 -4.69 -26.10 7.30
N MET A 295 -3.97 -25.83 8.41
CA MET A 295 -4.05 -26.64 9.63
C MET A 295 -5.38 -26.48 10.35
N ALA A 296 -5.96 -25.26 10.35
CA ALA A 296 -7.23 -24.95 10.99
C ALA A 296 -8.44 -25.44 10.18
N GLY A 297 -8.33 -25.52 8.85
CA GLY A 297 -9.43 -25.80 7.93
C GLY A 297 -10.27 -24.56 7.59
N ALA A 298 -11.22 -24.73 6.66
CA ALA A 298 -12.04 -23.63 6.14
C ALA A 298 -12.87 -22.90 7.20
N ASP A 299 -13.31 -23.62 8.22
CA ASP A 299 -14.11 -23.10 9.34
C ASP A 299 -13.26 -22.64 10.53
N GLY A 300 -11.93 -22.68 10.40
CA GLY A 300 -11.00 -22.28 11.44
C GLY A 300 -10.96 -20.76 11.67
N PRO A 301 -10.41 -20.31 12.81
CA PRO A 301 -10.38 -18.88 13.18
C PRO A 301 -9.21 -18.12 12.53
N VAL A 302 -8.77 -18.51 11.34
CA VAL A 302 -7.59 -17.95 10.67
C VAL A 302 -8.02 -17.17 9.44
N VAL A 303 -7.68 -15.87 9.42
CA VAL A 303 -7.68 -15.06 8.21
C VAL A 303 -6.30 -15.19 7.57
N TYR A 304 -6.25 -15.74 6.36
CA TYR A 304 -5.00 -15.85 5.61
C TYR A 304 -4.84 -14.62 4.69
N LEU A 305 -3.70 -13.97 4.76
CA LEU A 305 -3.33 -12.82 3.92
C LEU A 305 -2.11 -13.18 3.07
N SER A 306 -2.10 -12.77 1.82
CA SER A 306 -0.91 -12.86 0.97
C SER A 306 -0.91 -11.80 -0.12
N THR A 307 0.24 -11.63 -0.79
CA THR A 307 0.46 -10.58 -1.79
C THR A 307 1.32 -11.07 -2.94
N CYS A 308 1.03 -10.58 -4.15
CA CYS A 308 1.88 -10.81 -5.32
C CYS A 308 3.10 -9.86 -5.38
N SER A 309 3.33 -9.05 -4.34
CA SER A 309 4.40 -8.03 -4.35
C SER A 309 5.81 -8.62 -4.36
N ARG A 310 5.99 -9.83 -3.83
CA ARG A 310 7.28 -10.53 -3.80
C ARG A 310 7.45 -11.49 -4.96
N SER A 311 6.37 -12.15 -5.33
CA SER A 311 6.34 -13.17 -6.38
C SER A 311 6.12 -12.60 -7.79
N LEU A 312 5.86 -11.30 -7.92
CA LEU A 312 5.76 -10.60 -9.21
C LEU A 312 6.42 -9.21 -9.12
N ALA A 313 5.69 -8.21 -8.63
CA ALA A 313 6.22 -6.87 -8.43
C ALA A 313 5.37 -6.07 -7.43
N PRO A 314 5.98 -5.22 -6.58
CA PRO A 314 5.25 -4.38 -5.64
C PRO A 314 4.26 -3.42 -6.31
N SER A 315 4.54 -2.99 -7.55
CA SER A 315 3.75 -2.05 -8.33
C SER A 315 2.43 -2.63 -8.86
N ILE A 316 2.29 -3.96 -8.98
CA ILE A 316 1.06 -4.62 -9.42
C ILE A 316 -0.07 -4.42 -8.40
N ARG A 317 0.26 -4.24 -7.13
CA ARG A 317 -0.70 -3.96 -6.05
C ARG A 317 -1.81 -5.00 -5.91
N ILE A 318 -1.56 -6.26 -6.22
CA ILE A 318 -2.52 -7.35 -5.99
C ILE A 318 -2.14 -8.06 -4.69
N ALA A 319 -3.09 -8.05 -3.75
CA ALA A 319 -3.09 -8.86 -2.54
C ALA A 319 -4.43 -9.56 -2.42
N TYR A 320 -4.47 -10.60 -1.62
CA TYR A 320 -5.71 -11.32 -1.37
C TYR A 320 -5.76 -11.83 0.06
N MET A 321 -7.00 -11.99 0.57
CA MET A 321 -7.25 -12.62 1.86
C MET A 321 -8.28 -13.72 1.73
N VAL A 322 -8.16 -14.75 2.57
CA VAL A 322 -9.16 -15.78 2.78
C VAL A 322 -9.85 -15.51 4.11
N LEU A 323 -11.14 -15.24 4.05
CA LEU A 323 -11.96 -15.01 5.24
C LEU A 323 -12.50 -16.36 5.75
N PRO A 324 -12.45 -16.62 7.07
CA PRO A 324 -13.19 -17.72 7.65
C PRO A 324 -14.71 -17.52 7.47
N GLU A 325 -15.45 -18.62 7.36
CA GLU A 325 -16.89 -18.61 7.11
C GLU A 325 -17.66 -17.70 8.09
N GLN A 326 -17.24 -17.64 9.35
CA GLN A 326 -17.89 -16.81 10.38
C GLN A 326 -17.84 -15.32 10.10
N LEU A 327 -16.87 -14.83 9.33
CA LEU A 327 -16.74 -13.42 8.99
C LEU A 327 -17.49 -13.02 7.72
N LEU A 328 -17.90 -13.98 6.87
CA LEU A 328 -18.56 -13.68 5.60
C LEU A 328 -19.90 -12.91 5.77
N PRO A 329 -20.78 -13.22 6.72
CA PRO A 329 -21.99 -12.43 6.91
C PRO A 329 -21.70 -10.97 7.24
N ALA A 330 -20.73 -10.70 8.13
CA ALA A 330 -20.30 -9.34 8.48
C ALA A 330 -19.64 -8.63 7.31
N TRP A 331 -18.82 -9.36 6.53
CA TRP A 331 -18.22 -8.85 5.29
C TRP A 331 -19.30 -8.39 4.30
N HIS A 332 -20.24 -9.25 3.96
CA HIS A 332 -21.30 -8.91 3.00
C HIS A 332 -22.18 -7.77 3.49
N ALA A 333 -22.55 -7.76 4.77
CA ALA A 333 -23.34 -6.67 5.33
C ALA A 333 -22.65 -5.31 5.23
N LYS A 334 -21.31 -5.27 5.32
CA LYS A 334 -20.54 -4.02 5.36
C LYS A 334 -20.02 -3.59 3.98
N TYR A 335 -19.62 -4.54 3.14
CA TYR A 335 -18.83 -4.25 1.94
C TYR A 335 -19.49 -4.67 0.61
N ALA A 336 -20.71 -5.21 0.61
CA ALA A 336 -21.39 -5.64 -0.62
C ALA A 336 -21.56 -4.53 -1.69
N LEU A 337 -21.58 -3.25 -1.26
CA LEU A 337 -21.71 -2.10 -2.16
C LEU A 337 -20.34 -1.47 -2.54
N TYR A 338 -19.23 -2.05 -2.09
CA TYR A 338 -17.91 -1.54 -2.46
C TYR A 338 -17.53 -2.01 -3.86
N SER A 339 -16.73 -1.21 -4.53
CA SER A 339 -16.10 -1.60 -5.80
C SER A 339 -14.74 -2.25 -5.53
N GLY A 340 -14.38 -3.21 -6.36
CA GLY A 340 -13.04 -3.78 -6.35
C GLY A 340 -11.98 -2.71 -6.64
N THR A 341 -10.86 -2.74 -5.92
CA THR A 341 -9.78 -1.74 -6.03
C THR A 341 -8.67 -2.14 -6.99
N VAL A 342 -8.62 -3.39 -7.39
CA VAL A 342 -7.70 -3.88 -8.41
C VAL A 342 -8.37 -3.85 -9.76
N SER A 343 -7.68 -3.31 -10.77
CA SER A 343 -8.18 -3.32 -12.15
C SER A 343 -8.59 -4.72 -12.58
N ARG A 344 -9.76 -4.86 -13.20
CA ARG A 344 -10.25 -6.14 -13.73
C ARG A 344 -9.31 -6.71 -14.80
N PHE A 345 -8.65 -5.87 -15.59
CA PHE A 345 -7.63 -6.32 -16.54
C PHE A 345 -6.45 -6.98 -15.84
N GLU A 346 -5.96 -6.39 -14.73
CA GLU A 346 -4.88 -6.99 -13.94
C GLU A 346 -5.34 -8.29 -13.27
N GLN A 347 -6.56 -8.32 -12.73
CA GLN A 347 -7.11 -9.54 -12.14
C GLN A 347 -7.22 -10.67 -13.16
N GLN A 348 -7.75 -10.39 -14.35
CA GLN A 348 -7.88 -11.40 -15.42
C GLN A 348 -6.52 -11.83 -15.98
N THR A 349 -5.56 -10.89 -16.06
CA THR A 349 -4.19 -11.21 -16.47
C THR A 349 -3.56 -12.20 -15.48
N LEU A 350 -3.67 -11.92 -14.18
CA LEU A 350 -3.15 -12.82 -13.15
C LEU A 350 -3.88 -14.17 -13.15
N ALA A 351 -5.20 -14.19 -13.29
CA ALA A 351 -5.98 -15.44 -13.39
C ALA A 351 -5.47 -16.32 -14.54
N ARG A 352 -5.33 -15.76 -15.75
CA ARG A 352 -4.77 -16.47 -16.91
C ARG A 352 -3.29 -16.86 -16.71
N PHE A 353 -2.52 -16.05 -15.99
CA PHE A 353 -1.12 -16.34 -15.70
C PHE A 353 -1.00 -17.54 -14.75
N ILE A 354 -1.87 -17.65 -13.77
CA ILE A 354 -1.95 -18.81 -12.85
C ILE A 354 -2.44 -20.05 -13.60
N THR A 355 -3.63 -20.00 -14.20
CA THR A 355 -4.27 -21.15 -14.84
C THR A 355 -3.51 -21.68 -16.05
N GLY A 356 -2.77 -20.81 -16.75
CA GLY A 356 -1.85 -21.19 -17.84
C GLY A 356 -0.53 -21.81 -17.36
N GLY A 357 -0.34 -21.99 -16.05
CA GLY A 357 0.88 -22.56 -15.45
C GLY A 357 2.12 -21.65 -15.61
N TYR A 358 1.92 -20.38 -15.98
CA TYR A 358 3.03 -19.43 -16.11
C TYR A 358 3.55 -18.99 -14.76
N PHE A 359 2.66 -18.85 -13.78
CA PHE A 359 3.01 -18.45 -12.42
C PHE A 359 3.93 -19.47 -11.75
N THR A 360 3.60 -20.73 -11.81
CA THR A 360 4.43 -21.84 -11.25
C THR A 360 5.81 -21.89 -11.88
N ARG A 361 5.89 -21.73 -13.22
CA ARG A 361 7.17 -21.68 -13.94
C ARG A 361 7.99 -20.44 -13.59
N HIS A 362 7.32 -19.31 -13.37
CA HIS A 362 7.95 -18.08 -12.94
C HIS A 362 8.56 -18.24 -11.54
N LEU A 363 7.79 -18.71 -10.55
CA LEU A 363 8.27 -18.99 -9.20
C LEU A 363 9.45 -19.98 -9.17
N ALA A 364 9.42 -20.98 -10.02
CA ALA A 364 10.54 -21.94 -10.11
C ALA A 364 11.85 -21.26 -10.57
N ARG A 365 11.76 -20.34 -11.53
CA ARG A 365 12.94 -19.53 -11.98
C ARG A 365 13.43 -18.59 -10.90
N GLU A 366 12.51 -17.88 -10.24
CA GLU A 366 12.84 -16.95 -9.15
C GLU A 366 13.53 -17.66 -7.99
N ARG A 367 13.03 -18.85 -7.59
CA ARG A 367 13.68 -19.66 -6.54
C ARG A 367 15.12 -19.98 -6.86
N VAL A 368 15.42 -20.35 -8.12
CA VAL A 368 16.80 -20.64 -8.55
C VAL A 368 17.66 -19.38 -8.49
N ALA A 369 17.17 -18.26 -9.01
CA ALA A 369 17.91 -17.00 -9.03
C ALA A 369 18.16 -16.47 -7.59
N TYR A 370 17.11 -16.40 -6.77
CA TYR A 370 17.26 -15.89 -5.40
C TYR A 370 18.06 -16.81 -4.49
N LYS A 371 18.01 -18.13 -4.70
CA LYS A 371 18.90 -19.09 -4.02
C LYS A 371 20.36 -18.79 -4.35
N ALA A 372 20.67 -18.58 -5.62
CA ALA A 372 22.04 -18.29 -6.07
C ALA A 372 22.55 -16.96 -5.46
N ARG A 373 21.68 -15.92 -5.40
CA ARG A 373 22.01 -14.64 -4.75
C ARG A 373 22.25 -14.75 -3.25
N ARG A 374 21.36 -15.46 -2.54
CA ARG A 374 21.55 -15.74 -1.13
C ARG A 374 22.89 -16.44 -0.88
N ASP A 375 23.21 -17.45 -1.67
CA ASP A 375 24.43 -18.24 -1.52
C ASP A 375 25.67 -17.38 -1.81
N ALA A 376 25.63 -16.54 -2.85
CA ALA A 376 26.70 -15.60 -3.20
C ALA A 376 26.90 -14.52 -2.12
N LEU A 377 25.82 -13.90 -1.63
CA LEU A 377 25.87 -12.91 -0.55
C LEU A 377 26.42 -13.55 0.74
N THR A 378 25.91 -14.72 1.12
CA THR A 378 26.37 -15.44 2.33
C THR A 378 27.84 -15.78 2.22
N LYS A 379 28.32 -16.22 1.05
CA LYS A 379 29.75 -16.48 0.80
C LYS A 379 30.58 -15.21 0.96
N ALA A 380 30.17 -14.11 0.32
CA ALA A 380 30.88 -12.83 0.37
C ALA A 380 30.98 -12.28 1.82
N LEU A 381 29.91 -12.43 2.60
CA LEU A 381 29.92 -12.04 4.01
C LEU A 381 30.89 -12.90 4.83
N ARG A 382 30.90 -14.22 4.63
CA ARG A 382 31.84 -15.14 5.33
C ARG A 382 33.29 -14.98 4.90
N GLU A 383 33.55 -14.46 3.71
CA GLU A 383 34.91 -14.12 3.24
C GLU A 383 35.39 -12.79 3.81
N ALA A 384 34.48 -11.82 3.99
CA ALA A 384 34.82 -10.50 4.52
C ALA A 384 34.96 -10.45 6.04
N PHE A 385 34.16 -11.23 6.76
CA PHE A 385 34.11 -11.23 8.23
C PHE A 385 34.59 -12.55 8.81
N ALA A 386 35.33 -12.49 9.91
CA ALA A 386 35.68 -13.69 10.66
C ALA A 386 34.41 -14.28 11.36
N PRO A 387 34.37 -15.59 11.62
CA PRO A 387 33.22 -16.24 12.26
C PRO A 387 32.86 -15.64 13.64
N GLU A 388 33.84 -15.04 14.31
CA GLU A 388 33.68 -14.38 15.62
C GLU A 388 33.14 -12.97 15.51
N GLU A 389 33.14 -12.36 14.32
CA GLU A 389 32.69 -10.98 14.08
C GLU A 389 31.23 -10.91 13.63
N LEU A 390 30.75 -11.95 12.91
CA LEU A 390 29.45 -11.94 12.24
C LEU A 390 28.74 -13.28 12.36
N HIS A 391 27.51 -13.27 12.86
CA HIS A 391 26.62 -14.42 12.88
C HIS A 391 25.48 -14.24 11.88
N LEU A 392 25.23 -15.24 11.02
CA LEU A 392 24.21 -15.19 9.98
C LEU A 392 23.05 -16.12 10.32
N THR A 393 21.81 -15.59 10.29
CA THR A 393 20.58 -16.37 10.50
C THR A 393 19.55 -16.08 9.40
N GLY A 394 18.42 -16.81 9.36
CA GLY A 394 17.36 -16.61 8.36
C GLY A 394 17.74 -17.11 6.95
N LEU A 395 18.67 -18.06 6.82
CA LEU A 395 19.21 -18.47 5.51
C LEU A 395 18.31 -19.40 4.69
N HIS A 396 17.30 -20.00 5.28
CA HIS A 396 16.56 -21.11 4.64
C HIS A 396 15.31 -20.70 3.87
N THR A 397 14.78 -19.51 4.18
CA THR A 397 13.48 -19.02 3.66
C THR A 397 13.52 -17.54 3.39
N GLY A 398 12.61 -17.05 2.54
CA GLY A 398 12.39 -15.63 2.27
C GLY A 398 13.44 -14.95 1.41
N LEU A 399 13.36 -13.62 1.32
CA LEU A 399 14.23 -12.79 0.50
C LEU A 399 15.14 -11.85 1.32
N HIS A 400 15.36 -12.13 2.59
CA HIS A 400 16.31 -11.44 3.45
C HIS A 400 16.94 -12.41 4.45
N LEU A 401 18.07 -12.01 5.02
CA LEU A 401 18.77 -12.70 6.10
C LEU A 401 19.16 -11.70 7.16
N LEU A 402 19.49 -12.19 8.35
CA LEU A 402 20.06 -11.38 9.43
C LEU A 402 21.57 -11.59 9.50
N ALA A 403 22.28 -10.49 9.72
CA ALA A 403 23.71 -10.46 9.98
C ALA A 403 23.95 -9.72 11.30
N GLU A 404 24.14 -10.49 12.37
CA GLU A 404 24.39 -10.01 13.72
C GLU A 404 25.87 -9.75 13.91
N LEU A 405 26.21 -8.51 14.22
CA LEU A 405 27.58 -8.10 14.53
C LEU A 405 27.88 -8.39 16.01
N ARG A 406 29.01 -9.00 16.29
CA ARG A 406 29.52 -9.07 17.65
C ARG A 406 30.19 -7.73 17.99
N ASP A 407 29.95 -7.22 19.19
CA ASP A 407 30.42 -5.88 19.63
C ASP A 407 30.05 -4.79 18.57
N PRO A 408 28.77 -4.55 18.32
CA PRO A 408 28.36 -3.65 17.23
C PRO A 408 28.62 -2.18 17.57
N PRO A 409 28.96 -1.34 16.59
CA PRO A 409 28.90 0.11 16.76
C PRO A 409 27.44 0.57 16.90
N PRO A 410 27.21 1.80 17.40
CA PRO A 410 25.87 2.35 17.50
C PRO A 410 25.14 2.35 16.15
N ASP A 411 23.84 2.06 16.16
CA ASP A 411 23.01 1.94 14.97
C ASP A 411 23.03 3.22 14.10
N ASP A 412 23.04 4.40 14.71
CA ASP A 412 23.11 5.66 13.99
C ASP A 412 24.43 5.83 13.23
N ALA A 413 25.55 5.35 13.82
CA ALA A 413 26.83 5.34 13.15
C ALA A 413 26.85 4.34 11.97
N LEU A 414 26.23 3.17 12.13
CA LEU A 414 26.03 2.21 11.05
C LEU A 414 25.24 2.80 9.88
N ARG A 415 24.13 3.49 10.16
CA ARG A 415 23.30 4.15 9.13
C ARG A 415 24.09 5.21 8.38
N ALA A 416 24.77 6.10 9.10
CA ALA A 416 25.55 7.17 8.50
C ALA A 416 26.69 6.62 7.63
N ALA A 417 27.39 5.59 8.09
CA ALA A 417 28.47 4.95 7.33
C ALA A 417 27.94 4.21 6.09
N ALA A 418 26.78 3.53 6.21
CA ALA A 418 26.12 2.88 5.08
C ALA A 418 25.69 3.88 4.00
N GLU A 419 25.09 4.98 4.40
CA GLU A 419 24.70 6.05 3.50
C GLU A 419 25.91 6.67 2.76
N ALA A 420 27.02 6.86 3.48
CA ALA A 420 28.25 7.39 2.91
C ALA A 420 28.85 6.45 1.82
N GLU A 421 28.71 5.13 1.99
CA GLU A 421 29.16 4.11 1.03
C GLU A 421 28.10 3.81 -0.06
N GLY A 422 26.96 4.50 -0.06
CA GLY A 422 25.86 4.27 -0.99
C GLY A 422 25.14 2.93 -0.77
N VAL A 423 25.10 2.45 0.47
CA VAL A 423 24.41 1.21 0.87
C VAL A 423 23.11 1.56 1.54
N ARG A 424 21.99 1.08 0.99
CA ARG A 424 20.68 1.12 1.65
C ARG A 424 20.48 -0.18 2.41
N LEU A 425 20.40 -0.11 3.72
CA LEU A 425 20.14 -1.27 4.58
C LEU A 425 19.12 -0.92 5.66
N SER A 426 18.62 -1.95 6.36
CA SER A 426 17.77 -1.81 7.54
C SER A 426 18.46 -2.50 8.73
N LEU A 427 18.15 -2.02 9.92
CA LEU A 427 18.60 -2.61 11.17
C LEU A 427 17.43 -3.29 11.87
N LEU A 428 17.70 -4.30 12.69
CA LEU A 428 16.66 -5.00 13.44
C LEU A 428 15.92 -4.07 14.40
N SER A 429 16.63 -3.07 14.94
CA SER A 429 16.07 -2.01 15.79
C SER A 429 15.01 -1.14 15.10
N ASP A 430 15.00 -1.05 13.74
CA ASP A 430 13.98 -0.33 12.96
C ASP A 430 12.59 -0.97 13.09
N TYR A 431 12.57 -2.22 13.52
CA TYR A 431 11.37 -3.05 13.61
C TYR A 431 10.94 -3.29 15.06
N ASP A 432 11.62 -2.64 16.04
CA ASP A 432 11.13 -2.60 17.42
C ASP A 432 9.92 -1.66 17.53
N LEU A 433 8.79 -2.24 17.79
CA LEU A 433 7.51 -1.53 17.91
C LEU A 433 7.30 -0.90 19.31
N THR A 434 8.18 -1.17 20.25
CA THR A 434 8.07 -0.66 21.63
C THR A 434 8.91 0.59 21.90
N GLY A 435 9.84 0.91 21.00
CA GLY A 435 10.75 2.06 21.11
C GLY A 435 11.95 1.80 22.03
N GLY A 436 12.15 0.56 22.51
CA GLY A 436 13.29 0.15 23.35
C GLY A 436 14.49 -0.41 22.56
N GLY A 437 14.60 -0.10 21.27
CA GLY A 437 15.46 -0.73 20.25
C GLY A 437 16.93 -1.01 20.59
N ALA A 438 17.48 -0.46 21.67
CA ALA A 438 18.87 -0.68 22.05
C ALA A 438 19.24 -2.17 22.27
N ALA A 439 18.30 -2.99 22.69
CA ALA A 439 18.52 -4.43 22.88
C ALA A 439 18.60 -5.22 21.54
N LEU A 440 18.18 -4.62 20.43
CA LEU A 440 18.17 -5.20 19.07
C LEU A 440 19.24 -4.58 18.16
N GLY A 441 20.09 -3.71 18.71
CA GLY A 441 21.12 -2.99 17.96
C GLY A 441 22.18 -3.91 17.38
N GLY A 442 22.83 -3.43 16.30
CA GLY A 442 23.94 -4.14 15.67
C GLY A 442 23.57 -5.32 14.79
N THR A 443 22.28 -5.58 14.56
CA THR A 443 21.83 -6.62 13.63
C THR A 443 21.34 -6.00 12.34
N LEU A 444 22.01 -6.34 11.23
CA LEU A 444 21.65 -5.90 9.89
C LEU A 444 20.56 -6.81 9.32
N VAL A 445 19.52 -6.22 8.74
CA VAL A 445 18.47 -6.94 8.01
C VAL A 445 18.75 -6.77 6.51
N LEU A 446 19.33 -7.79 5.90
CA LEU A 446 19.88 -7.73 4.55
C LEU A 446 18.93 -8.39 3.54
N GLY A 447 18.18 -7.57 2.80
CA GLY A 447 17.41 -8.02 1.64
C GLY A 447 18.33 -8.27 0.43
N TYR A 448 18.05 -9.32 -0.32
CA TYR A 448 18.80 -9.64 -1.54
C TYR A 448 17.92 -9.73 -2.79
N GLY A 449 16.62 -9.40 -2.65
CA GLY A 449 15.68 -9.46 -3.76
C GLY A 449 15.99 -8.50 -4.91
N SER A 450 16.54 -7.31 -4.62
CA SER A 450 16.93 -6.30 -5.63
C SER A 450 18.43 -6.28 -5.95
N LEU A 451 19.22 -7.13 -5.27
CA LEU A 451 20.67 -7.13 -5.46
C LEU A 451 21.03 -7.76 -6.81
N ALA A 452 21.79 -7.04 -7.65
CA ALA A 452 22.30 -7.60 -8.91
C ALA A 452 23.32 -8.72 -8.64
N ASP A 453 23.31 -9.76 -9.48
CA ASP A 453 24.14 -10.96 -9.27
C ASP A 453 25.65 -10.62 -9.20
N GLU A 454 26.13 -9.72 -10.07
CA GLU A 454 27.50 -9.23 -10.08
C GLU A 454 27.89 -8.41 -8.84
N SER A 455 26.91 -7.84 -8.17
CA SER A 455 27.15 -7.04 -6.96
C SER A 455 27.36 -7.89 -5.70
N CYS A 456 26.89 -9.13 -5.71
CA CYS A 456 26.92 -10.00 -4.52
C CYS A 456 28.34 -10.19 -3.96
N ALA A 457 29.33 -10.35 -4.83
CA ALA A 457 30.71 -10.58 -4.42
C ALA A 457 31.35 -9.36 -3.71
N SER A 458 30.96 -8.14 -4.09
CA SER A 458 31.56 -6.90 -3.56
C SER A 458 30.83 -6.33 -2.33
N VAL A 459 29.64 -6.82 -2.03
CA VAL A 459 28.83 -6.36 -0.87
C VAL A 459 29.50 -6.68 0.46
N GLY A 460 30.11 -7.86 0.60
CA GLY A 460 30.78 -8.28 1.84
C GLY A 460 31.87 -7.30 2.26
N GLU A 461 32.79 -6.98 1.37
CA GLU A 461 33.87 -6.00 1.61
C GLU A 461 33.32 -4.59 1.88
N THR A 462 32.27 -4.20 1.20
CA THR A 462 31.65 -2.88 1.43
C THR A 462 31.03 -2.81 2.81
N LEU A 463 30.27 -3.83 3.24
CA LEU A 463 29.71 -3.90 4.59
C LEU A 463 30.80 -3.93 5.66
N LYS A 464 31.93 -4.60 5.41
CA LYS A 464 33.08 -4.57 6.33
C LYS A 464 33.64 -3.15 6.50
N ARG A 465 33.76 -2.38 5.39
CA ARG A 465 34.18 -0.95 5.46
C ARG A 465 33.16 -0.11 6.21
N VAL A 466 31.85 -0.30 5.97
CA VAL A 466 30.76 0.37 6.69
C VAL A 466 30.90 0.15 8.20
N CYS A 467 31.05 -1.10 8.64
CA CYS A 467 31.21 -1.44 10.04
C CYS A 467 32.45 -0.78 10.65
N ARG A 468 33.59 -0.82 9.95
CA ARG A 468 34.84 -0.17 10.39
C ARG A 468 34.67 1.35 10.52
N ALA A 469 34.10 2.01 9.52
CA ALA A 469 33.88 3.46 9.55
C ALA A 469 32.92 3.86 10.68
N ALA A 470 31.89 3.08 10.94
CA ALA A 470 30.97 3.28 12.04
C ALA A 470 31.69 3.16 13.41
N TRP A 471 32.55 2.17 13.57
CA TRP A 471 33.39 2.02 14.77
C TRP A 471 34.32 3.20 15.00
N GLU A 472 35.08 3.61 13.97
CA GLU A 472 36.00 4.72 14.06
C GLU A 472 35.31 6.05 14.41
N SER A 473 34.08 6.25 13.94
CA SER A 473 33.31 7.44 14.29
C SER A 473 32.79 7.41 15.73
N SER A 474 32.43 6.24 16.27
CA SER A 474 31.92 6.11 17.65
C SER A 474 32.99 6.23 18.72
N VAL A 475 34.27 5.97 18.41
CA VAL A 475 35.39 6.10 19.36
C VAL A 475 35.89 7.56 19.44
N ARG A 476 35.53 8.42 18.47
CA ARG A 476 35.94 9.84 18.44
C ARG A 476 35.00 10.79 19.17
N VAL A 477 33.85 10.30 19.66
CA VAL A 477 32.87 11.04 20.46
C VAL A 477 33.02 10.63 21.93
#